data_35fc43ae4a1761151656ce23c2b810ce
#
_entry.id   35fc43ae4a1761151656ce23c2b810ce
#
_cell.length_a   1.000
_cell.length_b   1.000
_cell.length_c   1.000
_cell.angle_alpha   90.00
_cell.angle_beta   90.00
_cell.angle_gamma   90.00
#
_symmetry.space_group_name_H-M   'P 1'
#
loop_
_entity.id
_entity.type
_entity.pdbx_description
1 polymer ?
#
loop_
_entity_poly.entity_id
_entity_poly.type
_entity_poly.pdbx_seq_one_letter_code
_entity_poly.pdbx_strand_id
1 'polypeptide(L)'
;MSNNMDLGYEMFCYQCEQTANGKGCTKLGVCGKTAEVANLQDLLIFQIKGISCYGKALLAQGKEIDKSVIRFIENVLFTTLTNVNFDAAVHVELLKESQEIKDTLKGMTGEIDNHTAHVTYTLPETKTEMLKDAPMAGIMYEDLDPDIRSLRQTVLYLSLIHI
;
A
#
# COMPACT_ATOMS: atom_id res chain seq x y z
N MET A 1 -1.48 -21.75 19.38
CA MET A 1 -0.08 -21.75 18.94
C MET A 1 -0.13 -21.65 17.43
N SER A 2 -0.06 -20.44 16.89
CA SER A 2 -0.08 -20.20 15.44
C SER A 2 1.28 -20.55 14.89
N ASN A 3 1.33 -21.56 14.01
CA ASN A 3 2.51 -21.86 13.20
C ASN A 3 2.78 -20.66 12.30
N ASN A 4 3.61 -19.72 12.74
CA ASN A 4 4.29 -18.80 11.86
C ASN A 4 5.29 -19.61 11.03
N MET A 5 4.84 -20.19 9.92
CA MET A 5 5.77 -20.56 8.87
C MET A 5 6.36 -19.25 8.35
N ASP A 6 7.63 -19.04 8.63
CA ASP A 6 8.43 -18.00 7.98
C ASP A 6 8.44 -18.33 6.48
N LEU A 7 7.55 -17.69 5.73
CA LEU A 7 7.39 -17.91 4.29
C LEU A 7 8.54 -17.26 3.50
N GLY A 8 9.60 -16.77 4.19
CA GLY A 8 10.78 -16.21 3.56
C GLY A 8 10.55 -14.87 2.86
N TYR A 9 9.45 -14.19 3.13
CA TYR A 9 9.23 -12.85 2.60
C TYR A 9 10.12 -11.85 3.32
N GLU A 10 10.87 -11.09 2.56
CA GLU A 10 11.56 -9.90 3.07
C GLU A 10 10.56 -8.78 3.31
N MET A 11 10.84 -7.92 4.27
CA MET A 11 10.06 -6.70 4.53
C MET A 11 10.99 -5.51 4.72
N PHE A 12 10.45 -4.33 4.49
CA PHE A 12 11.05 -3.10 4.96
C PHE A 12 9.97 -2.20 5.57
N CYS A 13 10.15 -1.78 6.82
CA CYS A 13 9.25 -0.84 7.47
C CYS A 13 10.04 0.24 8.21
N TYR A 14 9.76 1.49 7.85
CA TYR A 14 10.35 2.69 8.47
C TYR A 14 9.24 3.66 8.88
N GLN A 15 8.16 3.14 9.51
CA GLN A 15 6.97 3.93 9.83
C GLN A 15 7.03 4.62 11.20
N CYS A 16 8.02 4.34 12.02
CA CYS A 16 8.11 4.92 13.35
C CYS A 16 9.57 5.14 13.77
N GLU A 17 9.78 5.98 14.75
CA GLU A 17 11.10 6.26 15.33
C GLU A 17 11.72 5.07 16.06
N GLN A 18 10.90 4.08 16.47
CA GLN A 18 11.36 2.86 17.14
C GLN A 18 11.82 1.77 16.17
N THR A 19 11.92 2.10 14.89
CA THR A 19 12.39 1.16 13.88
C THR A 19 13.75 0.56 14.22
N ALA A 20 13.98 -0.69 13.85
CA ALA A 20 15.17 -1.45 14.23
C ALA A 20 16.47 -0.70 13.91
N ASN A 21 17.27 -0.44 14.93
CA ASN A 21 18.56 0.28 14.85
C ASN A 21 18.48 1.67 14.18
N GLY A 22 17.30 2.30 14.13
CA GLY A 22 17.10 3.56 13.41
C GLY A 22 17.29 3.45 11.89
N LYS A 23 17.28 2.23 11.33
CA LYS A 23 17.53 1.95 9.89
C LYS A 23 16.37 1.32 9.16
N GLY A 24 15.41 0.78 9.88
CA GLY A 24 14.26 0.04 9.34
C GLY A 24 14.17 -1.38 9.86
N CYS A 25 12.93 -1.88 9.95
CA CYS A 25 12.64 -3.26 10.29
C CYS A 25 12.64 -4.10 9.00
N THR A 26 13.49 -5.15 8.95
CA THR A 26 13.70 -5.94 7.72
C THR A 26 13.27 -7.41 7.85
N LYS A 27 12.99 -7.89 9.06
CA LYS A 27 12.55 -9.28 9.32
C LYS A 27 11.23 -9.33 10.08
N LEU A 28 11.16 -8.55 11.14
CA LEU A 28 10.01 -8.40 12.02
C LEU A 28 10.00 -6.96 12.52
N GLY A 29 8.85 -6.33 12.58
CA GLY A 29 8.70 -5.02 13.20
C GLY A 29 9.03 -5.09 14.69
N VAL A 30 9.71 -4.08 15.24
CA VAL A 30 9.91 -3.94 16.69
C VAL A 30 8.55 -3.93 17.41
N CYS A 31 7.50 -3.46 16.75
CA CYS A 31 6.11 -3.48 17.21
C CYS A 31 5.42 -4.85 17.06
N GLY A 32 6.08 -5.86 16.49
CA GLY A 32 5.49 -7.17 16.21
C GLY A 32 4.85 -7.31 14.82
N LYS A 33 4.89 -6.29 13.94
CA LYS A 33 4.41 -6.40 12.57
C LYS A 33 5.20 -7.46 11.81
N THR A 34 4.49 -8.43 11.24
CA THR A 34 5.10 -9.49 10.42
C THR A 34 5.46 -8.99 9.03
N ALA A 35 6.37 -9.70 8.35
CA ALA A 35 6.69 -9.42 6.95
C ALA A 35 5.45 -9.53 6.05
N GLU A 36 4.60 -10.51 6.28
CA GLU A 36 3.33 -10.68 5.57
C GLU A 36 2.46 -9.40 5.65
N VAL A 37 2.22 -8.91 6.86
CA VAL A 37 1.40 -7.69 7.06
C VAL A 37 2.07 -6.46 6.45
N ALA A 38 3.38 -6.30 6.60
CA ALA A 38 4.09 -5.15 6.02
C ALA A 38 3.97 -5.12 4.49
N ASN A 39 4.16 -6.26 3.84
CA ASN A 39 4.06 -6.39 2.39
C ASN A 39 2.63 -6.14 1.88
N LEU A 40 1.60 -6.66 2.57
CA LEU A 40 0.21 -6.39 2.22
C LEU A 40 -0.15 -4.90 2.40
N GLN A 41 0.38 -4.24 3.42
CA GLN A 41 0.20 -2.80 3.63
C GLN A 41 0.86 -1.98 2.52
N ASP A 42 2.07 -2.33 2.10
CA ASP A 42 2.75 -1.66 0.99
C ASP A 42 1.95 -1.80 -0.32
N LEU A 43 1.45 -3.01 -0.60
CA LEU A 43 0.62 -3.27 -1.77
C LEU A 43 -0.70 -2.50 -1.71
N LEU A 44 -1.29 -2.36 -0.52
CA LEU A 44 -2.52 -1.61 -0.32
C LEU A 44 -2.31 -0.11 -0.59
N ILE A 45 -1.22 0.48 -0.09
CA ILE A 45 -0.82 1.85 -0.42
C ILE A 45 -0.59 2.03 -1.93
N PHE A 46 0.00 1.02 -2.56
CA PHE A 46 0.22 1.04 -4.01
C PHE A 46 -1.10 1.06 -4.79
N GLN A 47 -2.09 0.26 -4.37
CA GLN A 47 -3.42 0.25 -4.96
C GLN A 47 -4.15 1.59 -4.80
N ILE A 48 -4.14 2.21 -3.62
CA ILE A 48 -4.81 3.50 -3.43
C ILE A 48 -4.16 4.64 -4.21
N LYS A 49 -2.86 4.55 -4.55
CA LYS A 49 -2.24 5.49 -5.50
C LYS A 49 -2.89 5.37 -6.88
N GLY A 50 -3.13 4.15 -7.36
CA GLY A 50 -3.85 3.92 -8.62
C GLY A 50 -5.28 4.47 -8.59
N ILE A 51 -6.04 4.18 -7.53
CA ILE A 51 -7.37 4.75 -7.29
C ILE A 51 -7.34 6.27 -7.35
N SER A 52 -6.35 6.90 -6.68
CA SER A 52 -6.20 8.35 -6.65
C SER A 52 -5.93 8.95 -8.03
N CYS A 53 -5.19 8.25 -8.89
CA CYS A 53 -4.96 8.69 -10.27
C CYS A 53 -6.26 8.71 -11.08
N TYR A 54 -7.07 7.66 -11.00
CA TYR A 54 -8.39 7.65 -11.65
C TYR A 54 -9.34 8.67 -11.03
N GLY A 55 -9.34 8.84 -9.70
CA GLY A 55 -10.11 9.87 -9.04
C GLY A 55 -9.75 11.28 -9.53
N LYS A 56 -8.45 11.59 -9.65
CA LYS A 56 -7.98 12.85 -10.19
C LYS A 56 -8.44 13.05 -11.65
N ALA A 57 -8.39 12.01 -12.48
CA ALA A 57 -8.85 12.06 -13.86
C ALA A 57 -10.37 12.31 -13.93
N LEU A 58 -11.14 11.69 -13.04
CA LEU A 58 -12.59 11.91 -12.93
C LEU A 58 -12.93 13.37 -12.62
N LEU A 59 -12.24 13.94 -11.63
CA LEU A 59 -12.38 15.37 -11.28
C LEU A 59 -12.01 16.30 -12.44
N ALA A 60 -10.93 15.97 -13.18
CA ALA A 60 -10.53 16.75 -14.36
C ALA A 60 -11.58 16.74 -15.49
N GLN A 61 -12.43 15.70 -15.53
CA GLN A 61 -13.59 15.61 -16.44
C GLN A 61 -14.84 16.35 -15.90
N GLY A 62 -14.72 17.06 -14.77
CA GLY A 62 -15.84 17.76 -14.13
C GLY A 62 -16.85 16.84 -13.45
N LYS A 63 -16.47 15.58 -13.19
CA LYS A 63 -17.31 14.60 -12.48
C LYS A 63 -16.93 14.58 -10.98
N GLU A 64 -17.86 14.15 -10.15
CA GLU A 64 -17.64 13.99 -8.71
C GLU A 64 -17.13 12.59 -8.38
N ILE A 65 -16.34 12.49 -7.32
CA ILE A 65 -15.94 11.21 -6.71
C ILE A 65 -16.96 10.86 -5.63
N ASP A 66 -17.46 9.63 -5.64
CA ASP A 66 -18.34 9.16 -4.58
C ASP A 66 -17.66 9.24 -3.21
N LYS A 67 -18.41 9.68 -2.21
CA LYS A 67 -17.89 9.82 -0.84
C LYS A 67 -17.45 8.48 -0.23
N SER A 68 -18.00 7.36 -0.70
CA SER A 68 -17.57 6.02 -0.27
C SER A 68 -16.12 5.75 -0.66
N VAL A 69 -15.69 6.18 -1.85
CA VAL A 69 -14.29 6.06 -2.30
C VAL A 69 -13.35 6.85 -1.41
N ILE A 70 -13.72 8.08 -1.04
CA ILE A 70 -12.91 8.91 -0.13
C ILE A 70 -12.79 8.24 1.23
N ARG A 71 -13.91 7.77 1.79
CA ARG A 71 -13.92 7.06 3.08
C ARG A 71 -13.11 5.77 3.03
N PHE A 72 -13.15 5.05 1.91
CA PHE A 72 -12.32 3.86 1.72
C PHE A 72 -10.83 4.21 1.79
N ILE A 73 -10.38 5.25 1.06
CA ILE A 73 -8.99 5.71 1.09
C ILE A 73 -8.58 6.12 2.52
N GLU A 74 -9.41 6.87 3.22
CA GLU A 74 -9.17 7.29 4.62
C GLU A 74 -9.04 6.06 5.54
N ASN A 75 -9.93 5.08 5.42
CA ASN A 75 -9.90 3.85 6.20
C ASN A 75 -8.63 3.02 5.92
N VAL A 76 -8.25 2.89 4.66
CA VAL A 76 -7.02 2.19 4.25
C VAL A 76 -5.80 2.88 4.84
N LEU A 77 -5.69 4.20 4.69
CA LEU A 77 -4.57 4.96 5.25
C LEU A 77 -4.50 4.80 6.77
N PHE A 78 -5.64 4.87 7.46
CA PHE A 78 -5.71 4.64 8.91
C PHE A 78 -5.28 3.22 9.29
N THR A 79 -5.75 2.20 8.54
CA THR A 79 -5.43 0.78 8.77
C THR A 79 -3.94 0.49 8.64
N THR A 80 -3.23 1.20 7.76
CA THR A 80 -1.78 1.00 7.54
C THR A 80 -0.89 1.75 8.53
N LEU A 81 -1.46 2.56 9.43
CA LEU A 81 -0.68 3.26 10.45
C LEU A 81 0.01 2.30 11.43
N THR A 82 1.06 2.81 12.05
CA THR A 82 1.82 2.05 13.06
C THR A 82 0.91 1.53 14.18
N ASN A 83 0.96 0.23 14.43
CA ASN A 83 0.24 -0.46 15.51
C ASN A 83 -1.31 -0.43 15.43
N VAL A 84 -1.88 -0.09 14.29
CA VAL A 84 -3.36 -0.05 14.16
C VAL A 84 -3.94 -1.40 13.81
N ASN A 85 -3.43 -2.06 12.76
CA ASN A 85 -3.96 -3.35 12.34
C ASN A 85 -2.84 -4.30 11.87
N PHE A 86 -2.81 -5.51 12.46
CA PHE A 86 -1.86 -6.57 12.11
C PHE A 86 -2.56 -7.83 11.57
N ASP A 87 -3.84 -7.75 11.24
CA ASP A 87 -4.59 -8.86 10.65
C ASP A 87 -4.39 -8.92 9.13
N ALA A 88 -3.64 -9.91 8.68
CA ALA A 88 -3.39 -10.13 7.25
C ALA A 88 -4.68 -10.42 6.45
N ALA A 89 -5.69 -11.07 7.06
CA ALA A 89 -6.94 -11.35 6.37
C ALA A 89 -7.71 -10.06 6.04
N VAL A 90 -7.77 -9.14 6.98
CA VAL A 90 -8.38 -7.81 6.76
C VAL A 90 -7.68 -7.06 5.63
N HIS A 91 -6.33 -7.09 5.57
CA HIS A 91 -5.60 -6.44 4.48
C HIS A 91 -5.89 -7.06 3.11
N VAL A 92 -6.05 -8.39 3.04
CA VAL A 92 -6.44 -9.08 1.80
C VAL A 92 -7.83 -8.66 1.35
N GLU A 93 -8.80 -8.53 2.25
CA GLU A 93 -10.14 -8.04 1.93
C GLU A 93 -10.11 -6.61 1.42
N LEU A 94 -9.39 -5.71 2.10
CA LEU A 94 -9.23 -4.33 1.65
C LEU A 94 -8.52 -4.23 0.29
N LEU A 95 -7.56 -5.11 0.00
CA LEU A 95 -6.92 -5.19 -1.31
C LEU A 95 -7.93 -5.56 -2.40
N LYS A 96 -8.78 -6.55 -2.18
CA LYS A 96 -9.83 -6.94 -3.13
C LYS A 96 -10.82 -5.80 -3.38
N GLU A 97 -11.31 -5.18 -2.31
CA GLU A 97 -12.19 -4.01 -2.40
C GLU A 97 -11.51 -2.85 -3.16
N SER A 98 -10.22 -2.63 -2.94
CA SER A 98 -9.44 -1.61 -3.66
C SER A 98 -9.40 -1.85 -5.17
N GLN A 99 -9.31 -3.12 -5.59
CA GLN A 99 -9.35 -3.47 -7.02
C GLN A 99 -10.72 -3.19 -7.63
N GLU A 100 -11.81 -3.54 -6.94
CA GLU A 100 -13.17 -3.28 -7.40
C GLU A 100 -13.44 -1.77 -7.56
N ILE A 101 -12.99 -0.97 -6.59
CA ILE A 101 -13.09 0.49 -6.66
C ILE A 101 -12.28 1.03 -7.84
N LYS A 102 -11.05 0.54 -8.03
CA LYS A 102 -10.18 0.97 -9.13
C LYS A 102 -10.79 0.67 -10.49
N ASP A 103 -11.35 -0.54 -10.65
CA ASP A 103 -12.01 -0.95 -11.89
C ASP A 103 -13.28 -0.13 -12.16
N THR A 104 -14.04 0.19 -11.12
CA THR A 104 -15.21 1.07 -11.22
C THR A 104 -14.80 2.46 -11.71
N LEU A 105 -13.80 3.08 -11.09
CA LEU A 105 -13.31 4.40 -11.50
C LEU A 105 -12.71 4.38 -12.90
N LYS A 106 -11.98 3.33 -13.27
CA LYS A 106 -11.48 3.13 -14.63
C LYS A 106 -12.63 3.06 -15.64
N GLY A 107 -13.70 2.35 -15.34
CA GLY A 107 -14.90 2.30 -16.19
C GLY A 107 -15.56 3.67 -16.35
N MET A 108 -15.53 4.54 -15.33
CA MET A 108 -16.12 5.88 -15.37
C MET A 108 -15.26 6.92 -16.08
N THR A 109 -13.93 6.79 -15.99
CA THR A 109 -12.96 7.74 -16.59
C THR A 109 -12.58 7.37 -18.02
N GLY A 110 -12.59 6.07 -18.36
CA GLY A 110 -11.94 5.52 -19.54
C GLY A 110 -10.41 5.44 -19.38
N GLU A 111 -9.72 5.33 -20.50
CA GLU A 111 -8.24 5.34 -20.51
C GLU A 111 -7.72 6.71 -20.05
N ILE A 112 -6.71 6.69 -19.19
CA ILE A 112 -6.02 7.89 -18.71
C ILE A 112 -4.58 7.90 -19.21
N ASP A 113 -4.05 9.07 -19.57
CA ASP A 113 -2.65 9.24 -19.96
C ASP A 113 -1.73 9.18 -18.75
N ASN A 114 -1.71 8.01 -18.10
CA ASN A 114 -0.84 7.72 -16.97
C ASN A 114 -0.53 6.21 -16.96
N HIS A 115 0.68 5.87 -17.34
CA HIS A 115 1.16 4.49 -17.46
C HIS A 115 2.06 4.05 -16.30
N THR A 116 1.97 4.73 -15.16
CA THR A 116 2.71 4.32 -13.95
C THR A 116 2.24 2.95 -13.45
N ALA A 117 3.17 2.20 -12.86
CA ALA A 117 2.91 0.82 -12.43
C ALA A 117 1.67 0.70 -11.53
N HIS A 118 1.43 1.64 -10.60
CA HIS A 118 0.25 1.59 -9.71
C HIS A 118 -1.09 1.84 -10.44
N VAL A 119 -1.09 2.46 -11.63
CA VAL A 119 -2.28 2.62 -12.47
C VAL A 119 -2.55 1.35 -13.27
N THR A 120 -1.51 0.79 -13.89
CA THR A 120 -1.63 -0.36 -14.79
C THR A 120 -1.74 -1.71 -14.07
N TYR A 121 -1.30 -1.77 -12.83
CA TYR A 121 -1.32 -3.00 -12.04
C TYR A 121 -2.73 -3.54 -11.81
N THR A 122 -2.90 -4.84 -11.95
CA THR A 122 -4.11 -5.57 -11.59
C THR A 122 -3.79 -6.52 -10.45
N LEU A 123 -4.60 -6.46 -9.40
CA LEU A 123 -4.41 -7.30 -8.21
C LEU A 123 -4.69 -8.77 -8.54
N PRO A 124 -3.80 -9.70 -8.19
CA PRO A 124 -4.07 -11.13 -8.32
C PRO A 124 -5.12 -11.61 -7.29
N GLU A 125 -5.73 -12.76 -7.56
CA GLU A 125 -6.83 -13.28 -6.73
C GLU A 125 -6.37 -13.87 -5.40
N THR A 126 -5.17 -14.47 -5.38
CA THR A 126 -4.69 -15.21 -4.21
C THR A 126 -3.71 -14.40 -3.36
N LYS A 127 -3.81 -14.55 -2.05
CA LYS A 127 -2.86 -13.92 -1.10
C LYS A 127 -1.40 -14.25 -1.44
N THR A 128 -1.12 -15.47 -1.85
CA THR A 128 0.25 -15.89 -2.20
C THR A 128 0.80 -15.12 -3.39
N GLU A 129 -0.01 -14.85 -4.39
CA GLU A 129 0.38 -14.04 -5.54
C GLU A 129 0.51 -12.56 -5.17
N MET A 130 -0.43 -12.04 -4.36
CA MET A 130 -0.32 -10.68 -3.80
C MET A 130 1.02 -10.45 -3.09
N LEU A 131 1.44 -11.42 -2.26
CA LEU A 131 2.71 -11.35 -1.54
C LEU A 131 3.94 -11.50 -2.45
N LYS A 132 3.83 -12.18 -3.59
CA LYS A 132 4.90 -12.20 -4.60
C LYS A 132 5.06 -10.87 -5.31
N ASP A 133 3.97 -10.16 -5.51
CA ASP A 133 3.97 -8.85 -6.17
C ASP A 133 4.33 -7.70 -5.22
N ALA A 134 4.10 -7.87 -3.93
CA ALA A 134 4.31 -6.82 -2.93
C ALA A 134 5.69 -6.13 -2.95
N PRO A 135 6.82 -6.82 -3.25
CA PRO A 135 8.13 -6.17 -3.33
C PRO A 135 8.18 -4.97 -4.28
N MET A 136 7.42 -5.00 -5.40
CA MET A 136 7.39 -3.88 -6.34
C MET A 136 6.70 -2.63 -5.78
N ALA A 137 5.84 -2.80 -4.78
CA ALA A 137 5.12 -1.72 -4.12
C ALA A 137 5.94 -1.09 -2.98
N GLY A 138 6.94 -1.81 -2.48
CA GLY A 138 7.75 -1.42 -1.34
C GLY A 138 8.62 -0.18 -1.60
N ILE A 139 8.96 0.49 -0.52
CA ILE A 139 9.85 1.67 -0.54
C ILE A 139 11.25 1.35 -1.04
N MET A 140 11.72 0.12 -0.79
CA MET A 140 13.07 -0.35 -1.10
C MET A 140 13.15 -1.03 -2.48
N TYR A 141 12.15 -0.86 -3.34
CA TYR A 141 12.18 -1.40 -4.68
C TYR A 141 13.47 -0.98 -5.42
N GLU A 142 14.22 -1.96 -5.93
CA GLU A 142 15.60 -1.78 -6.38
C GLU A 142 15.73 -0.87 -7.61
N ASP A 143 14.72 -0.84 -8.48
CA ASP A 143 14.71 -0.04 -9.70
C ASP A 143 14.51 1.48 -9.46
N LEU A 144 14.36 1.88 -8.20
CA LEU A 144 14.22 3.29 -7.85
C LEU A 144 15.57 3.94 -7.60
N ASP A 145 15.69 5.18 -8.10
CA ASP A 145 16.79 6.06 -7.76
C ASP A 145 16.93 6.20 -6.24
N PRO A 146 18.16 6.15 -5.67
CA PRO A 146 18.41 6.24 -4.23
C PRO A 146 17.81 7.48 -3.57
N ASP A 147 17.82 8.63 -4.27
CA ASP A 147 17.24 9.88 -3.74
C ASP A 147 15.72 9.78 -3.68
N ILE A 148 15.09 9.17 -4.67
CA ILE A 148 13.64 8.92 -4.66
C ILE A 148 13.26 7.98 -3.52
N ARG A 149 14.05 6.92 -3.25
CA ARG A 149 13.82 6.04 -2.10
C ARG A 149 13.91 6.81 -0.78
N SER A 150 14.93 7.63 -0.62
CA SER A 150 15.13 8.46 0.57
C SER A 150 13.97 9.43 0.78
N LEU A 151 13.52 10.10 -0.27
CA LEU A 151 12.36 10.99 -0.23
C LEU A 151 11.06 10.24 0.13
N ARG A 152 10.85 9.04 -0.40
CA ARG A 152 9.68 8.20 -0.04
C ARG A 152 9.68 7.82 1.44
N GLN A 153 10.83 7.45 1.99
CA GLN A 153 10.99 7.17 3.43
C GLN A 153 10.63 8.41 4.26
N THR A 154 11.14 9.56 3.86
CA THR A 154 10.87 10.83 4.55
C THR A 154 9.39 11.19 4.51
N VAL A 155 8.73 11.06 3.36
CA VAL A 155 7.29 11.33 3.22
C VAL A 155 6.47 10.37 4.08
N LEU A 156 6.82 9.07 4.09
CA LEU A 156 6.13 8.09 4.91
C LEU A 156 6.26 8.42 6.40
N TYR A 157 7.47 8.73 6.86
CA TYR A 157 7.73 9.12 8.25
C TYR A 157 6.95 10.39 8.64
N LEU A 158 6.99 11.42 7.81
CA LEU A 158 6.28 12.68 8.06
C LEU A 158 4.75 12.50 8.07
N SER A 159 4.20 11.65 7.21
CA SER A 159 2.77 11.39 7.16
C SER A 159 2.23 10.79 8.47
N LEU A 160 3.07 10.08 9.21
CA LEU A 160 2.72 9.42 10.46
C LEU A 160 2.88 10.30 11.70
N ILE A 161 3.78 11.29 11.65
CA ILE A 161 4.00 12.23 12.76
C ILE A 161 2.82 13.20 12.92
N HIS A 162 2.16 13.55 11.82
CA HIS A 162 1.07 14.55 11.81
C HIS A 162 -0.32 13.97 12.16
N ILE A 163 -0.42 12.67 12.39
CA ILE A 163 -1.66 12.01 12.80
C ILE A 163 -1.72 11.82 14.30
#